data_2d065de24bc54cca71efd737fbe4e3d6
#
_entry.id   2d065de24bc54cca71efd737fbe4e3d6
#
_cell.length_a   1.000
_cell.length_b   1.000
_cell.length_c   1.000
_cell.angle_alpha   90.00
_cell.angle_beta   90.00
_cell.angle_gamma   90.00
#
_symmetry.space_group_name_H-M   'P 1'
#
loop_
_entity.id
_entity.type
_entity.pdbx_description
1 polymer ?
#
loop_
_entity_poly.entity_id
_entity_poly.type
_entity_poly.pdbx_seq_one_letter_code
_entity_poly.pdbx_strand_id
1 'polypeptide(L)'
;MWLSRKDYHQVGSAMQEFHKLLTRFINEKNTTIYTLAKNTGIERSYIQKMKSGARIPGEKSTILKLAKGLMLTANESAQLVQAYSIAKMGEGKYYQRMFVQNIISSFAEVQTKNTLILECNTQNNLVMRNDYEHISGVSAVHKVLRAVMEIEASKEDGCIRIIAQPSFSYIYDCISTLNSSTNVENIITLYKQDNDNTINYNLDVFQKLVPLFFSCPHFHPFYVHDHVDTIFNDTTVLPVTIITSDYLLRIANDCKQALLVRDEKIRQLYLASFDKKKLNSKPIFDTISAEPEQYFANTAALMDFDGEANYNIMYQPCIIPYIPSDTVNACINTDVLTSEMLSQINEYLYNLSTCRNTFQMVFTEEGLDMFLRTGKIVEIPHFMLRANPTKKQRLEIIANFIAAMEDGRAVAHIAKPNLFTIPKPIVITAYSKQQVIIHHFDESGSIHIFRLEEISLVNAFHDFLMWIQDCDLVYTQEESLEILQNVYKKHFNNVYR
;
A
#
# COMPACT_ATOMS: atom_id res chain seq x y z
N MET A 1 -0.38 -1.65 18.77
CA MET A 1 -0.46 -0.84 19.99
C MET A 1 -1.25 0.42 19.67
N TRP A 2 -2.52 0.49 20.07
CA TRP A 2 -3.47 1.55 19.70
C TRP A 2 -3.04 2.86 20.32
N LEU A 3 -2.77 3.88 19.50
CA LEU A 3 -2.69 5.26 19.96
C LEU A 3 -4.11 5.67 20.39
N SER A 4 -4.27 6.05 21.64
CA SER A 4 -5.57 6.44 22.19
C SER A 4 -5.99 7.80 21.63
N ARG A 5 -7.32 8.06 21.55
CA ARG A 5 -7.94 9.32 21.09
C ARG A 5 -7.37 10.61 21.70
N LYS A 6 -6.60 10.55 22.77
CA LYS A 6 -5.97 11.72 23.43
C LYS A 6 -4.77 12.29 22.68
N ASP A 7 -4.20 11.53 21.73
CA ASP A 7 -2.98 11.94 21.01
C ASP A 7 -3.24 12.86 19.80
N TYR A 8 -4.48 13.02 19.37
CA TYR A 8 -4.86 13.77 18.15
C TYR A 8 -5.17 15.26 18.38
N HIS A 9 -5.14 15.77 19.60
CA HIS A 9 -5.64 17.13 19.90
C HIS A 9 -4.57 18.22 20.11
N GLN A 10 -3.33 18.07 19.63
CA GLN A 10 -2.31 19.12 19.82
C GLN A 10 -1.57 19.50 18.53
N VAL A 11 -2.21 20.26 17.67
CA VAL A 11 -1.62 20.93 16.47
C VAL A 11 -0.74 22.13 16.86
N GLY A 12 -0.20 22.19 18.04
CA GLY A 12 0.76 23.24 18.45
C GLY A 12 2.10 22.69 18.94
N SER A 13 2.28 21.35 18.94
CA SER A 13 3.30 20.71 19.78
C SER A 13 4.50 20.10 19.05
N ALA A 14 4.46 19.82 17.77
CA ALA A 14 5.51 19.05 17.09
C ALA A 14 6.91 19.74 17.15
N MET A 15 6.96 21.04 16.93
CA MET A 15 8.18 21.81 17.15
C MET A 15 8.59 21.85 18.62
N GLN A 16 7.61 21.86 19.52
CA GLN A 16 7.86 21.83 20.96
C GLN A 16 8.36 20.48 21.43
N GLU A 17 8.05 19.37 20.77
CA GLU A 17 8.46 18.04 21.20
C GLU A 17 9.91 17.72 20.86
N PHE A 18 10.41 18.08 19.69
CA PHE A 18 11.81 17.85 19.33
C PHE A 18 12.77 18.53 20.32
N HIS A 19 12.58 19.81 20.60
CA HIS A 19 13.49 20.53 21.50
C HIS A 19 13.33 20.11 22.96
N LYS A 20 12.11 19.75 23.41
CA LYS A 20 11.88 19.17 24.75
C LYS A 20 12.60 17.85 24.88
N LEU A 21 12.50 16.97 23.87
CA LEU A 21 13.16 15.68 23.84
C LEU A 21 14.68 15.80 23.83
N LEU A 22 15.22 16.68 22.98
CA LEU A 22 16.65 16.99 22.95
C LEU A 22 17.14 17.55 24.28
N THR A 23 16.39 18.47 24.89
CA THR A 23 16.70 19.03 26.20
C THR A 23 16.69 17.95 27.29
N ARG A 24 15.70 17.05 27.26
CA ARG A 24 15.61 15.93 28.19
C ARG A 24 16.83 15.01 28.08
N PHE A 25 17.22 14.61 26.88
CA PHE A 25 18.39 13.76 26.69
C PHE A 25 19.71 14.44 27.12
N ILE A 26 19.90 15.74 26.84
CA ILE A 26 21.06 16.48 27.31
C ILE A 26 21.15 16.44 28.84
N ASN A 27 20.02 16.62 29.53
CA ASN A 27 19.97 16.62 30.99
C ASN A 27 20.15 15.20 31.58
N GLU A 28 19.47 14.17 31.03
CA GLU A 28 19.55 12.77 31.48
C GLU A 28 20.97 12.20 31.32
N LYS A 29 21.67 12.58 30.23
CA LYS A 29 23.06 12.16 29.99
C LYS A 29 24.08 13.06 30.72
N ASN A 30 23.65 13.99 31.56
CA ASN A 30 24.51 14.94 32.29
C ASN A 30 25.57 15.62 31.40
N THR A 31 25.20 15.94 30.15
CA THR A 31 26.13 16.49 29.16
C THR A 31 25.96 17.99 29.03
N THR A 32 27.04 18.74 29.03
CA THR A 32 26.97 20.19 28.77
C THR A 32 26.94 20.47 27.27
N ILE A 33 26.37 21.62 26.86
CA ILE A 33 26.38 22.04 25.45
C ILE A 33 27.83 22.19 24.94
N TYR A 34 28.76 22.60 25.80
CA TYR A 34 30.19 22.69 25.46
C TYR A 34 30.78 21.29 25.11
N THR A 35 30.54 20.31 25.98
CA THR A 35 31.00 18.93 25.74
C THR A 35 30.37 18.33 24.51
N LEU A 36 29.08 18.56 24.32
CA LEU A 36 28.34 18.07 23.15
C LEU A 36 28.87 18.68 21.86
N ALA A 37 29.14 19.99 21.82
CA ALA A 37 29.75 20.67 20.69
C ALA A 37 31.12 20.09 20.34
N LYS A 38 31.96 19.86 21.36
CA LYS A 38 33.28 19.25 21.19
C LYS A 38 33.19 17.82 20.62
N ASN A 39 32.25 17.02 21.10
CA ASN A 39 32.10 15.62 20.68
C ASN A 39 31.48 15.47 19.28
N THR A 40 30.66 16.42 18.86
CA THR A 40 29.91 16.34 17.59
C THR A 40 30.50 17.16 16.47
N GLY A 41 31.37 18.13 16.79
CA GLY A 41 31.86 19.13 15.83
C GLY A 41 30.79 20.16 15.41
N ILE A 42 29.63 20.17 16.09
CA ILE A 42 28.55 21.11 15.82
C ILE A 42 28.79 22.38 16.64
N GLU A 43 28.59 23.55 16.00
CA GLU A 43 28.77 24.83 16.66
C GLU A 43 27.88 24.98 17.90
N ARG A 44 28.44 25.45 18.99
CA ARG A 44 27.76 25.60 20.28
C ARG A 44 26.49 26.46 20.20
N SER A 45 26.56 27.57 19.46
CA SER A 45 25.40 28.45 19.23
C SER A 45 24.26 27.75 18.50
N TYR A 46 24.61 26.83 17.57
CA TYR A 46 23.65 26.05 16.82
C TYR A 46 22.93 25.01 17.69
N ILE A 47 23.67 24.29 18.56
CA ILE A 47 23.08 23.38 19.54
C ILE A 47 22.16 24.13 20.50
N GLN A 48 22.57 25.36 20.96
CA GLN A 48 21.73 26.17 21.81
C GLN A 48 20.41 26.57 21.16
N LYS A 49 20.45 26.97 19.87
CA LYS A 49 19.24 27.26 19.10
C LYS A 49 18.31 26.06 18.92
N MET A 50 18.86 24.87 18.70
CA MET A 50 18.07 23.64 18.65
C MET A 50 17.43 23.32 20.01
N LYS A 51 18.21 23.44 21.10
CA LYS A 51 17.72 23.20 22.46
C LYS A 51 16.61 24.18 22.87
N SER A 52 16.68 25.44 22.44
CA SER A 52 15.66 26.46 22.75
C SER A 52 14.43 26.39 21.82
N GLY A 53 14.41 25.54 20.80
CA GLY A 53 13.34 25.51 19.79
C GLY A 53 13.43 26.65 18.76
N ALA A 54 14.48 27.46 18.79
CA ALA A 54 14.66 28.58 17.85
C ALA A 54 15.06 28.09 16.43
N ARG A 55 15.53 26.83 16.28
CA ARG A 55 15.94 26.28 15.00
C ARG A 55 15.79 24.78 14.96
N ILE A 56 15.31 24.25 13.82
CA ILE A 56 15.35 22.83 13.45
C ILE A 56 16.52 22.63 12.50
N PRO A 57 17.33 21.56 12.62
CA PRO A 57 18.41 21.24 11.69
C PRO A 57 17.89 21.03 10.26
N GLY A 58 18.67 21.48 9.28
CA GLY A 58 18.35 21.21 7.87
C GLY A 58 18.50 19.73 7.49
N GLU A 59 19.45 19.04 8.13
CA GLU A 59 19.85 17.69 7.78
C GLU A 59 19.72 16.72 8.95
N LYS A 60 19.28 15.49 8.66
CA LYS A 60 19.21 14.36 9.60
C LYS A 60 20.59 13.94 10.12
N SER A 61 21.65 14.12 9.30
CA SER A 61 23.04 13.87 9.69
C SER A 61 23.42 14.61 10.99
N THR A 62 22.92 15.83 11.18
CA THR A 62 23.11 16.62 12.41
C THR A 62 22.48 15.92 13.61
N ILE A 63 21.28 15.35 13.45
CA ILE A 63 20.57 14.62 14.52
C ILE A 63 21.35 13.35 14.90
N LEU A 64 21.84 12.61 13.91
CA LEU A 64 22.64 11.41 14.16
C LEU A 64 23.97 11.72 14.88
N LYS A 65 24.61 12.86 14.53
CA LYS A 65 25.79 13.37 15.27
C LYS A 65 25.44 13.69 16.73
N LEU A 66 24.31 14.35 16.97
CA LEU A 66 23.84 14.66 18.33
C LEU A 66 23.54 13.37 19.11
N ALA A 67 22.84 12.40 18.51
CA ALA A 67 22.53 11.12 19.13
C ALA A 67 23.83 10.37 19.53
N LYS A 68 24.82 10.34 18.64
CA LYS A 68 26.14 9.75 18.91
C LYS A 68 26.90 10.51 20.01
N GLY A 69 26.90 11.85 19.94
CA GLY A 69 27.59 12.68 20.93
C GLY A 69 26.97 12.64 22.34
N LEU A 70 25.68 12.35 22.42
CA LEU A 70 24.94 12.10 23.66
C LEU A 70 25.00 10.63 24.11
N MET A 71 25.61 9.73 23.34
CA MET A 71 25.64 8.29 23.59
C MET A 71 24.22 7.71 23.80
N LEU A 72 23.28 8.10 22.93
CA LEU A 72 21.92 7.60 23.00
C LEU A 72 21.88 6.12 22.62
N THR A 73 21.00 5.36 23.28
CA THR A 73 20.66 3.99 22.86
C THR A 73 19.99 4.01 21.49
N ALA A 74 19.88 2.86 20.84
CA ALA A 74 19.19 2.74 19.56
C ALA A 74 17.74 3.26 19.62
N ASN A 75 17.03 2.95 20.71
CA ASN A 75 15.64 3.42 20.93
C ASN A 75 15.57 4.94 21.14
N GLU A 76 16.43 5.50 21.99
CA GLU A 76 16.50 6.95 22.23
C GLU A 76 16.87 7.71 20.96
N SER A 77 17.81 7.17 20.17
CA SER A 77 18.20 7.73 18.86
C SER A 77 17.02 7.72 17.88
N ALA A 78 16.27 6.61 17.80
CA ALA A 78 15.08 6.51 16.97
C ALA A 78 14.01 7.53 17.37
N GLN A 79 13.76 7.71 18.68
CA GLN A 79 12.83 8.72 19.19
C GLN A 79 13.26 10.14 18.78
N LEU A 80 14.55 10.48 18.89
CA LEU A 80 15.05 11.79 18.53
C LEU A 80 14.93 12.07 17.02
N VAL A 81 15.22 11.05 16.18
CA VAL A 81 15.06 11.12 14.73
C VAL A 81 13.58 11.27 14.35
N GLN A 82 12.69 10.53 14.99
CA GLN A 82 11.24 10.65 14.76
C GLN A 82 10.74 12.05 15.11
N ALA A 83 11.06 12.56 16.29
CA ALA A 83 10.67 13.90 16.71
C ALA A 83 11.20 14.99 15.77
N TYR A 84 12.43 14.83 15.27
CA TYR A 84 12.98 15.71 14.24
C TYR A 84 12.19 15.63 12.93
N SER A 85 11.88 14.43 12.46
CA SER A 85 11.13 14.24 11.21
C SER A 85 9.74 14.86 11.28
N ILE A 86 9.05 14.68 12.40
CA ILE A 86 7.74 15.30 12.68
C ILE A 86 7.88 16.84 12.70
N ALA A 87 8.91 17.36 13.40
CA ALA A 87 9.13 18.80 13.48
C ALA A 87 9.46 19.43 12.12
N LYS A 88 10.17 18.69 11.25
CA LYS A 88 10.59 19.18 9.92
C LYS A 88 9.47 19.18 8.89
N MET A 89 8.65 18.16 8.84
CA MET A 89 7.62 17.98 7.80
C MET A 89 6.19 18.24 8.26
N GLY A 90 5.97 18.41 9.57
CA GLY A 90 4.64 18.46 10.17
C GLY A 90 4.12 17.07 10.55
N GLU A 91 3.35 17.01 11.64
CA GLU A 91 2.86 15.76 12.22
C GLU A 91 1.94 15.01 11.26
N GLY A 92 0.98 15.68 10.66
CA GLY A 92 0.03 15.07 9.73
C GLY A 92 0.71 14.45 8.53
N LYS A 93 1.62 15.18 7.88
CA LYS A 93 2.40 14.66 6.72
C LYS A 93 3.32 13.51 7.10
N TYR A 94 3.93 13.57 8.29
CA TYR A 94 4.76 12.47 8.78
C TYR A 94 3.95 11.18 8.89
N TYR A 95 2.81 11.21 9.59
CA TYR A 95 1.97 10.03 9.75
C TYR A 95 1.35 9.57 8.44
N GLN A 96 0.91 10.49 7.58
CA GLN A 96 0.41 10.16 6.24
C GLN A 96 1.43 9.31 5.46
N ARG A 97 2.70 9.75 5.40
CA ARG A 97 3.77 9.02 4.69
C ARG A 97 4.12 7.70 5.36
N MET A 98 4.10 7.64 6.69
CA MET A 98 4.27 6.38 7.43
C MET A 98 3.14 5.38 7.14
N PHE A 99 1.88 5.83 7.06
CA PHE A 99 0.77 4.97 6.69
C PHE A 99 0.94 4.39 5.28
N VAL A 100 1.26 5.24 4.29
CA VAL A 100 1.48 4.76 2.91
C VAL A 100 2.66 3.78 2.85
N GLN A 101 3.77 4.07 3.53
CA GLN A 101 4.91 3.14 3.64
C GLN A 101 4.48 1.78 4.23
N ASN A 102 3.70 1.78 5.30
CA ASN A 102 3.21 0.57 5.94
C ASN A 102 2.24 -0.20 5.03
N ILE A 103 1.35 0.51 4.32
CA ILE A 103 0.45 -0.09 3.34
C ILE A 103 1.26 -0.82 2.27
N ILE A 104 2.26 -0.16 1.67
CA ILE A 104 3.12 -0.77 0.65
C ILE A 104 3.82 -2.01 1.21
N SER A 105 4.40 -1.92 2.41
CA SER A 105 5.10 -3.05 3.04
C SER A 105 4.14 -4.20 3.39
N SER A 106 2.89 -3.91 3.76
CA SER A 106 1.89 -4.94 4.12
C SER A 106 1.47 -5.84 2.96
N PHE A 107 1.63 -5.39 1.72
CA PHE A 107 1.43 -6.25 0.56
C PHE A 107 2.38 -7.48 0.54
N ALA A 108 3.55 -7.41 1.20
CA ALA A 108 4.45 -8.55 1.34
C ALA A 108 3.93 -9.62 2.31
N GLU A 109 3.17 -9.22 3.33
CA GLU A 109 2.64 -10.14 4.35
C GLU A 109 1.45 -10.96 3.85
N VAL A 110 0.73 -10.46 2.86
CA VAL A 110 -0.45 -11.14 2.31
C VAL A 110 -0.08 -12.46 1.65
N GLN A 111 1.06 -12.55 1.00
CA GLN A 111 1.53 -13.77 0.34
C GLN A 111 1.80 -14.92 1.31
N THR A 112 2.23 -14.63 2.53
CA THR A 112 2.55 -15.66 3.54
C THR A 112 1.31 -16.21 4.25
N LYS A 113 0.20 -15.48 4.26
CA LYS A 113 -1.05 -15.90 4.93
C LYS A 113 -1.93 -16.84 4.10
N ASN A 114 -1.81 -16.83 2.78
CA ASN A 114 -2.59 -17.71 1.90
C ASN A 114 -2.31 -19.22 2.08
N THR A 115 -1.32 -19.60 2.89
CA THR A 115 -0.98 -21.01 3.19
C THR A 115 -1.64 -21.57 4.45
N LEU A 116 -2.35 -20.75 5.22
CA LEU A 116 -3.08 -21.20 6.41
C LEU A 116 -4.60 -21.19 6.16
N ILE A 117 -5.07 -21.98 5.20
CA ILE A 117 -6.47 -22.37 5.14
C ILE A 117 -6.67 -23.34 6.33
N LEU A 118 -7.16 -22.79 7.43
CA LEU A 118 -7.72 -23.65 8.48
C LEU A 118 -8.94 -24.33 7.87
N GLU A 119 -8.82 -25.65 7.64
CA GLU A 119 -9.98 -26.50 7.32
C GLU A 119 -10.99 -26.34 8.45
N CYS A 120 -11.92 -25.44 8.29
CA CYS A 120 -13.07 -25.30 9.19
C CYS A 120 -14.12 -26.31 8.80
N ASN A 121 -13.93 -27.56 9.19
CA ASN A 121 -14.98 -28.57 9.22
C ASN A 121 -15.95 -28.26 10.37
N THR A 122 -16.90 -27.38 10.16
CA THR A 122 -18.06 -27.29 11.06
C THR A 122 -19.32 -27.21 10.22
N GLN A 123 -20.13 -28.28 10.29
CA GLN A 123 -21.54 -28.20 9.98
C GLN A 123 -22.20 -27.26 10.99
N ASN A 124 -22.09 -25.95 10.74
CA ASN A 124 -22.72 -24.94 11.57
C ASN A 124 -24.21 -24.85 11.21
N ASN A 125 -25.02 -25.75 11.76
CA ASN A 125 -26.46 -25.58 11.74
C ASN A 125 -26.83 -24.48 12.76
N LEU A 126 -27.12 -23.29 12.27
CA LEU A 126 -27.79 -22.25 13.05
C LEU A 126 -29.23 -22.70 13.32
N VAL A 127 -29.50 -23.17 14.53
CA VAL A 127 -30.85 -23.55 14.95
C VAL A 127 -31.47 -22.35 15.64
N MET A 128 -32.27 -21.59 14.92
CA MET A 128 -33.10 -20.55 15.52
C MET A 128 -34.44 -21.13 15.96
N ARG A 129 -34.90 -20.78 17.16
CA ARG A 129 -36.22 -21.18 17.68
C ARG A 129 -37.32 -20.22 17.23
N ASN A 130 -37.00 -18.98 16.97
CA ASN A 130 -37.90 -17.88 16.57
C ASN A 130 -37.31 -17.11 15.39
N ASP A 131 -38.12 -16.26 14.74
CA ASP A 131 -37.65 -15.38 13.66
C ASP A 131 -36.67 -14.29 14.14
N TYR A 132 -36.53 -14.12 15.45
CA TYR A 132 -35.63 -13.16 16.10
C TYR A 132 -34.91 -13.82 17.26
N GLU A 133 -33.60 -13.59 17.34
CA GLU A 133 -32.78 -14.09 18.44
C GLU A 133 -31.81 -12.99 18.90
N HIS A 134 -31.86 -12.70 20.21
CA HIS A 134 -30.92 -11.81 20.85
C HIS A 134 -29.70 -12.60 21.31
N ILE A 135 -28.52 -12.13 20.92
CA ILE A 135 -27.25 -12.80 21.19
C ILE A 135 -26.42 -11.91 22.12
N SER A 136 -25.95 -12.48 23.22
CA SER A 136 -25.17 -11.77 24.23
C SER A 136 -23.82 -12.43 24.45
N GLY A 137 -22.77 -11.59 24.52
CA GLY A 137 -21.39 -11.98 24.72
C GLY A 137 -20.57 -12.07 23.44
N VAL A 138 -19.35 -11.55 23.47
CA VAL A 138 -18.44 -11.44 22.31
C VAL A 138 -18.25 -12.79 21.59
N SER A 139 -17.99 -13.87 22.36
CA SER A 139 -17.78 -15.20 21.76
C SER A 139 -19.02 -15.73 21.04
N ALA A 140 -20.22 -15.48 21.60
CA ALA A 140 -21.48 -15.90 20.97
C ALA A 140 -21.76 -15.08 19.70
N VAL A 141 -21.54 -13.77 19.74
CA VAL A 141 -21.66 -12.89 18.58
C VAL A 141 -20.71 -13.33 17.46
N HIS A 142 -19.45 -13.60 17.77
CA HIS A 142 -18.46 -14.08 16.79
C HIS A 142 -18.84 -15.44 16.17
N LYS A 143 -19.36 -16.39 16.97
CA LYS A 143 -19.83 -17.68 16.45
C LYS A 143 -20.97 -17.51 15.47
N VAL A 144 -21.97 -16.69 15.82
CA VAL A 144 -23.14 -16.46 14.96
C VAL A 144 -22.73 -15.71 13.69
N LEU A 145 -21.87 -14.68 13.79
CA LEU A 145 -21.33 -13.96 12.65
C LEU A 145 -20.67 -14.94 11.66
N ARG A 146 -19.74 -15.77 12.14
CA ARG A 146 -19.04 -16.74 11.30
C ARG A 146 -20.04 -17.71 10.65
N ALA A 147 -20.96 -18.28 11.43
CA ALA A 147 -21.94 -19.22 10.92
C ALA A 147 -22.84 -18.60 9.82
N VAL A 148 -23.32 -17.38 10.00
CA VAL A 148 -24.13 -16.67 8.99
C VAL A 148 -23.34 -16.48 7.71
N MET A 149 -22.07 -16.09 7.80
CA MET A 149 -21.20 -15.89 6.63
C MET A 149 -20.85 -17.22 5.93
N GLU A 150 -20.53 -18.26 6.67
CA GLU A 150 -20.20 -19.59 6.11
C GLU A 150 -21.42 -20.26 5.43
N ILE A 151 -22.64 -20.11 6.00
CA ILE A 151 -23.87 -20.58 5.38
C ILE A 151 -24.08 -19.90 4.03
N GLU A 152 -23.92 -18.57 3.96
CA GLU A 152 -24.07 -17.86 2.69
C GLU A 152 -22.97 -18.23 1.69
N ALA A 153 -21.74 -18.37 2.14
CA ALA A 153 -20.60 -18.75 1.30
C ALA A 153 -20.69 -20.16 0.74
N SER A 154 -21.51 -21.03 1.34
CA SER A 154 -21.76 -22.39 0.82
C SER A 154 -22.74 -22.44 -0.36
N LYS A 155 -23.40 -21.33 -0.68
CA LYS A 155 -24.36 -21.22 -1.79
C LYS A 155 -23.62 -20.86 -3.09
N GLU A 156 -24.13 -21.36 -4.21
CA GLU A 156 -23.55 -21.12 -5.54
C GLU A 156 -23.48 -19.63 -5.89
N ASP A 157 -24.55 -18.88 -5.59
CA ASP A 157 -24.63 -17.44 -5.81
C ASP A 157 -24.64 -16.64 -4.49
N GLY A 158 -23.85 -17.09 -3.50
CA GLY A 158 -23.83 -16.48 -2.18
C GLY A 158 -23.36 -15.03 -2.23
N CYS A 159 -24.13 -14.11 -1.61
CA CYS A 159 -23.83 -12.71 -1.55
C CYS A 159 -23.99 -12.15 -0.13
N ILE A 160 -22.91 -11.62 0.43
CA ILE A 160 -22.86 -11.02 1.76
C ILE A 160 -22.76 -9.51 1.62
N ARG A 161 -23.73 -8.78 2.16
CA ARG A 161 -23.76 -7.32 2.18
C ARG A 161 -23.49 -6.81 3.57
N ILE A 162 -22.54 -5.90 3.68
CA ILE A 162 -21.98 -5.45 4.96
C ILE A 162 -22.00 -3.92 5.04
N ILE A 163 -22.50 -3.38 6.14
CA ILE A 163 -22.23 -2.00 6.55
C ILE A 163 -21.45 -2.07 7.86
N ALA A 164 -20.14 -1.90 7.76
CA ALA A 164 -19.22 -1.95 8.89
C ALA A 164 -17.94 -1.19 8.60
N GLN A 165 -17.26 -0.75 9.66
CA GLN A 165 -15.93 -0.17 9.57
C GLN A 165 -14.85 -1.23 9.77
N PRO A 166 -13.67 -1.11 9.13
CA PRO A 166 -12.55 -2.04 9.32
C PRO A 166 -12.00 -2.11 10.76
N SER A 167 -12.45 -1.24 11.65
CA SER A 167 -12.20 -1.37 13.09
C SER A 167 -12.80 -2.65 13.70
N PHE A 168 -13.78 -3.26 13.05
CA PHE A 168 -14.33 -4.57 13.40
C PHE A 168 -13.51 -5.70 12.75
N SER A 169 -12.24 -5.85 13.15
CA SER A 169 -11.28 -6.76 12.51
C SER A 169 -11.82 -8.18 12.32
N TYR A 170 -12.59 -8.69 13.28
CA TYR A 170 -13.14 -10.05 13.21
C TYR A 170 -14.06 -10.30 11.99
N ILE A 171 -14.79 -9.28 11.53
CA ILE A 171 -15.60 -9.40 10.29
C ILE A 171 -14.66 -9.65 9.10
N TYR A 172 -13.59 -8.89 9.01
CA TYR A 172 -12.62 -8.97 7.91
C TYR A 172 -11.77 -10.24 7.98
N ASP A 173 -11.46 -10.72 9.20
CA ASP A 173 -10.86 -12.04 9.40
C ASP A 173 -11.78 -13.16 8.91
N CYS A 174 -13.08 -13.07 9.15
CA CYS A 174 -14.05 -14.03 8.61
C CYS A 174 -14.10 -13.97 7.07
N ILE A 175 -14.17 -12.77 6.46
CA ILE A 175 -14.19 -12.61 5.00
C ILE A 175 -12.97 -13.27 4.37
N SER A 176 -11.77 -13.09 4.96
CA SER A 176 -10.53 -13.67 4.43
C SER A 176 -10.50 -15.21 4.41
N THR A 177 -11.39 -15.86 5.14
CA THR A 177 -11.51 -17.32 5.23
C THR A 177 -12.67 -17.90 4.41
N LEU A 178 -13.47 -17.05 3.75
CA LEU A 178 -14.59 -17.51 2.92
C LEU A 178 -14.12 -18.14 1.61
N ASN A 179 -15.02 -18.86 0.98
CA ASN A 179 -14.80 -19.40 -0.37
C ASN A 179 -14.52 -18.23 -1.35
N SER A 180 -13.56 -18.41 -2.23
CA SER A 180 -13.16 -17.41 -3.24
C SER A 180 -14.27 -17.00 -4.21
N SER A 181 -15.34 -17.79 -4.35
CA SER A 181 -16.50 -17.49 -5.20
C SER A 181 -17.56 -16.62 -4.54
N THR A 182 -17.47 -16.38 -3.22
CA THR A 182 -18.48 -15.61 -2.48
C THR A 182 -18.39 -14.13 -2.80
N ASN A 183 -19.51 -13.54 -3.24
CA ASN A 183 -19.58 -12.10 -3.47
C ASN A 183 -19.76 -11.36 -2.13
N VAL A 184 -18.87 -10.41 -1.84
CA VAL A 184 -18.93 -9.60 -0.61
C VAL A 184 -18.94 -8.12 -0.96
N GLU A 185 -20.03 -7.45 -0.65
CA GLU A 185 -20.20 -6.02 -0.82
C GLU A 185 -20.13 -5.32 0.53
N ASN A 186 -19.20 -4.39 0.70
CA ASN A 186 -19.02 -3.66 1.97
C ASN A 186 -19.13 -2.15 1.77
N ILE A 187 -20.06 -1.50 2.49
CA ILE A 187 -20.15 -0.03 2.53
C ILE A 187 -19.44 0.46 3.79
N ILE A 188 -18.44 1.31 3.57
CA ILE A 188 -17.59 1.91 4.58
C ILE A 188 -17.83 3.41 4.62
N THR A 189 -17.69 4.01 5.78
CA THR A 189 -17.72 5.47 5.91
C THR A 189 -16.30 6.00 5.99
N LEU A 190 -15.96 6.94 5.13
CA LEU A 190 -14.71 7.69 5.15
C LEU A 190 -14.98 9.14 5.51
N TYR A 191 -14.02 9.81 6.11
CA TYR A 191 -14.11 11.26 6.31
C TYR A 191 -13.91 11.98 4.98
N LYS A 192 -14.67 13.06 4.78
CA LYS A 192 -14.34 14.02 3.75
C LYS A 192 -12.96 14.64 4.05
N GLN A 193 -12.18 14.90 3.01
CA GLN A 193 -10.83 15.45 3.15
C GLN A 193 -10.89 16.90 3.66
N ASP A 194 -10.81 17.09 4.97
CA ASP A 194 -10.84 18.42 5.61
C ASP A 194 -9.51 18.77 6.26
N ASN A 195 -8.74 17.78 6.73
CA ASN A 195 -7.45 17.97 7.43
C ASN A 195 -6.62 16.66 7.46
N ASP A 196 -5.39 16.75 7.93
CA ASP A 196 -4.45 15.62 8.00
C ASP A 196 -4.97 14.44 8.84
N ASN A 197 -5.74 14.70 9.91
CA ASN A 197 -6.27 13.63 10.75
C ASN A 197 -7.34 12.79 10.02
N THR A 198 -8.16 13.44 9.20
CA THR A 198 -9.17 12.74 8.39
C THR A 198 -8.53 11.90 7.30
N ILE A 199 -7.44 12.38 6.69
CA ILE A 199 -6.66 11.61 5.70
C ILE A 199 -6.01 10.39 6.36
N ASN A 200 -5.39 10.54 7.52
CA ASN A 200 -4.76 9.44 8.24
C ASN A 200 -5.77 8.37 8.65
N TYR A 201 -7.00 8.76 9.04
CA TYR A 201 -8.08 7.80 9.28
C TYR A 201 -8.44 7.02 8.01
N ASN A 202 -8.61 7.68 6.88
CA ASN A 202 -8.94 7.02 5.60
C ASN A 202 -7.84 6.05 5.18
N LEU A 203 -6.57 6.40 5.39
CA LEU A 203 -5.42 5.51 5.14
C LEU A 203 -5.40 4.30 6.08
N ASP A 204 -5.71 4.47 7.38
CA ASP A 204 -5.83 3.36 8.34
C ASP A 204 -6.94 2.39 7.94
N VAL A 205 -8.09 2.93 7.49
CA VAL A 205 -9.19 2.13 6.94
C VAL A 205 -8.73 1.35 5.71
N PHE A 206 -8.07 2.00 4.76
CA PHE A 206 -7.58 1.37 3.54
C PHE A 206 -6.55 0.27 3.84
N GLN A 207 -5.60 0.52 4.74
CA GLN A 207 -4.60 -0.47 5.16
C GLN A 207 -5.22 -1.77 5.67
N LYS A 208 -6.32 -1.68 6.41
CA LYS A 208 -7.04 -2.86 6.94
C LYS A 208 -7.77 -3.65 5.87
N LEU A 209 -8.09 -3.03 4.73
CA LEU A 209 -8.73 -3.70 3.61
C LEU A 209 -7.75 -4.40 2.65
N VAL A 210 -6.50 -3.94 2.62
CA VAL A 210 -5.47 -4.46 1.70
C VAL A 210 -5.38 -5.99 1.68
N PRO A 211 -5.36 -6.72 2.83
CA PRO A 211 -5.30 -8.17 2.81
C PRO A 211 -6.46 -8.85 2.07
N LEU A 212 -7.65 -8.22 2.05
CA LEU A 212 -8.83 -8.79 1.41
C LEU A 212 -8.79 -8.70 -0.12
N PHE A 213 -8.09 -7.72 -0.69
CA PHE A 213 -7.97 -7.58 -2.15
C PHE A 213 -7.35 -8.82 -2.81
N PHE A 214 -6.55 -9.57 -2.06
CA PHE A 214 -5.87 -10.77 -2.55
C PHE A 214 -6.49 -12.08 -2.05
N SER A 215 -7.11 -12.06 -0.87
CA SER A 215 -7.72 -13.25 -0.28
C SER A 215 -9.15 -13.48 -0.72
N CYS A 216 -9.85 -12.43 -1.18
CA CYS A 216 -11.24 -12.48 -1.61
C CYS A 216 -11.42 -11.73 -2.94
N PRO A 217 -11.28 -12.40 -4.10
CA PRO A 217 -11.36 -11.76 -5.42
C PRO A 217 -12.69 -11.05 -5.70
N HIS A 218 -13.77 -11.48 -5.05
CA HIS A 218 -15.11 -10.89 -5.16
C HIS A 218 -15.46 -9.97 -3.99
N PHE A 219 -14.46 -9.35 -3.36
CA PHE A 219 -14.66 -8.33 -2.33
C PHE A 219 -14.77 -6.95 -2.97
N HIS A 220 -15.91 -6.31 -2.81
CA HIS A 220 -16.25 -5.02 -3.40
C HIS A 220 -16.49 -3.96 -2.31
N PRO A 221 -15.46 -3.23 -1.88
CA PRO A 221 -15.61 -2.15 -0.91
C PRO A 221 -16.08 -0.85 -1.58
N PHE A 222 -17.16 -0.31 -1.05
CA PHE A 222 -17.71 0.99 -1.42
C PHE A 222 -17.55 1.97 -0.26
N TYR A 223 -17.44 3.26 -0.54
CA TYR A 223 -17.40 4.28 0.49
C TYR A 223 -18.44 5.37 0.31
N VAL A 224 -18.84 5.94 1.43
CA VAL A 224 -19.56 7.20 1.52
C VAL A 224 -18.77 8.17 2.38
N HIS A 225 -18.77 9.46 2.04
CA HIS A 225 -18.18 10.47 2.90
C HIS A 225 -19.20 10.96 3.93
N ASP A 226 -18.92 10.75 5.22
CA ASP A 226 -19.79 11.22 6.32
C ASP A 226 -18.98 11.33 7.63
N HIS A 227 -19.65 11.74 8.69
CA HIS A 227 -19.10 11.77 10.04
C HIS A 227 -19.16 10.38 10.69
N VAL A 228 -18.03 9.70 10.67
CA VAL A 228 -17.90 8.31 11.19
C VAL A 228 -18.35 8.19 12.64
N ASP A 229 -17.97 9.14 13.48
CA ASP A 229 -18.33 9.14 14.90
C ASP A 229 -19.85 9.19 15.13
N THR A 230 -20.55 9.99 14.35
CA THR A 230 -22.01 10.15 14.46
C THR A 230 -22.75 8.88 14.05
N ILE A 231 -22.31 8.22 12.97
CA ILE A 231 -23.01 7.03 12.45
C ILE A 231 -22.80 5.82 13.34
N PHE A 232 -21.58 5.61 13.83
CA PHE A 232 -21.23 4.37 14.53
C PHE A 232 -21.24 4.48 16.06
N ASN A 233 -21.11 5.68 16.63
CA ASN A 233 -21.00 5.83 18.09
C ASN A 233 -22.25 6.43 18.76
N ASP A 234 -22.96 7.37 18.11
CA ASP A 234 -23.90 8.23 18.83
C ASP A 234 -25.38 7.97 18.53
N THR A 235 -25.74 7.40 17.38
CA THR A 235 -27.14 7.37 16.95
C THR A 235 -27.75 5.98 16.79
N THR A 236 -26.93 4.91 16.77
CA THR A 236 -27.44 3.56 16.46
C THR A 236 -26.93 2.53 17.47
N VAL A 237 -27.85 1.83 18.12
CA VAL A 237 -27.52 0.80 19.14
C VAL A 237 -26.77 -0.38 18.53
N LEU A 238 -27.15 -0.82 17.32
CA LEU A 238 -26.56 -1.94 16.59
C LEU A 238 -26.16 -1.45 15.18
N PRO A 239 -25.05 -0.68 15.04
CA PRO A 239 -24.73 -0.03 13.78
C PRO A 239 -24.19 -0.98 12.70
N VAL A 240 -23.50 -2.04 13.09
CA VAL A 240 -22.97 -3.02 12.15
C VAL A 240 -24.10 -3.86 11.59
N THR A 241 -24.15 -3.98 10.27
CA THR A 241 -25.22 -4.68 9.55
C THR A 241 -24.61 -5.69 8.59
N ILE A 242 -25.05 -6.93 8.67
CA ILE A 242 -24.71 -8.00 7.74
C ILE A 242 -26.00 -8.60 7.20
N ILE A 243 -26.15 -8.65 5.88
CA ILE A 243 -27.33 -9.14 5.20
C ILE A 243 -26.90 -10.29 4.29
N THR A 244 -27.53 -11.42 4.45
CA THR A 244 -27.38 -12.60 3.58
C THR A 244 -28.72 -12.94 2.95
N SER A 245 -28.79 -14.01 2.16
CA SER A 245 -30.04 -14.47 1.56
C SER A 245 -31.07 -14.96 2.60
N ASP A 246 -30.61 -15.46 3.77
CA ASP A 246 -31.49 -16.01 4.81
C ASP A 246 -31.54 -15.16 6.08
N TYR A 247 -30.51 -14.38 6.37
CA TYR A 247 -30.35 -13.73 7.67
C TYR A 247 -30.04 -12.24 7.54
N LEU A 248 -30.51 -11.48 8.53
CA LEU A 248 -30.03 -10.15 8.87
C LEU A 248 -29.37 -10.24 10.26
N LEU A 249 -28.10 -9.87 10.36
CA LEU A 249 -27.40 -9.78 11.63
C LEU A 249 -27.02 -8.32 11.91
N ARG A 250 -27.48 -7.80 13.07
CA ARG A 250 -27.16 -6.47 13.56
C ARG A 250 -26.27 -6.60 14.77
N ILE A 251 -25.14 -5.88 14.85
CA ILE A 251 -24.15 -6.01 15.91
C ILE A 251 -23.85 -4.65 16.54
N ALA A 252 -23.67 -4.63 17.86
CA ALA A 252 -23.22 -3.45 18.62
C ALA A 252 -21.73 -3.17 18.37
N ASN A 253 -21.30 -1.92 18.53
CA ASN A 253 -19.93 -1.50 18.35
C ASN A 253 -18.89 -2.27 19.19
N ASP A 254 -19.29 -2.71 20.39
CA ASP A 254 -18.43 -3.46 21.30
C ASP A 254 -18.49 -4.98 21.08
N CYS A 255 -19.22 -5.45 20.09
CA CYS A 255 -19.48 -6.86 19.76
C CYS A 255 -20.08 -7.68 20.91
N LYS A 256 -20.65 -7.05 21.94
CA LYS A 256 -21.24 -7.79 23.07
C LYS A 256 -22.68 -8.15 22.88
N GLN A 257 -23.36 -7.45 21.99
CA GLN A 257 -24.79 -7.63 21.71
C GLN A 257 -25.02 -7.72 20.23
N ALA A 258 -25.88 -8.64 19.83
CA ALA A 258 -26.32 -8.74 18.45
C ALA A 258 -27.80 -9.18 18.38
N LEU A 259 -28.44 -8.84 17.27
CA LEU A 259 -29.78 -9.29 16.91
C LEU A 259 -29.70 -10.06 15.60
N LEU A 260 -30.03 -11.35 15.63
CA LEU A 260 -30.18 -12.19 14.47
C LEU A 260 -31.66 -12.22 14.07
N VAL A 261 -31.95 -11.97 12.79
CA VAL A 261 -33.32 -11.89 12.24
C VAL A 261 -33.40 -12.81 11.02
N ARG A 262 -34.47 -13.65 11.00
CA ARG A 262 -34.81 -14.54 9.87
C ARG A 262 -36.06 -14.06 9.12
N ASP A 263 -36.79 -13.09 9.69
CA ASP A 263 -37.98 -12.53 9.06
C ASP A 263 -37.67 -11.91 7.68
N GLU A 264 -38.26 -12.47 6.64
CA GLU A 264 -38.09 -12.08 5.25
C GLU A 264 -38.44 -10.61 4.98
N LYS A 265 -39.53 -10.12 5.56
CA LYS A 265 -39.99 -8.75 5.33
C LYS A 265 -39.00 -7.73 5.90
N ILE A 266 -38.49 -7.99 7.11
CA ILE A 266 -37.52 -7.12 7.74
C ILE A 266 -36.18 -7.18 6.98
N ARG A 267 -35.75 -8.37 6.58
CA ARG A 267 -34.54 -8.55 5.78
C ARG A 267 -34.61 -7.76 4.47
N GLN A 268 -35.75 -7.81 3.76
CA GLN A 268 -35.97 -7.06 2.51
C GLN A 268 -35.94 -5.54 2.72
N LEU A 269 -36.46 -5.03 3.84
CA LEU A 269 -36.34 -3.60 4.17
C LEU A 269 -34.88 -3.16 4.33
N TYR A 270 -34.06 -3.98 5.00
CA TYR A 270 -32.63 -3.68 5.15
C TYR A 270 -31.86 -3.84 3.84
N LEU A 271 -32.22 -4.80 3.01
CA LEU A 271 -31.66 -4.96 1.68
C LEU A 271 -31.95 -3.73 0.80
N ALA A 272 -33.19 -3.29 0.73
CA ALA A 272 -33.54 -2.07 0.00
C ALA A 272 -32.82 -0.82 0.53
N SER A 273 -32.60 -0.74 1.85
CA SER A 273 -31.81 0.34 2.46
C SER A 273 -30.34 0.27 2.08
N PHE A 274 -29.76 -0.94 2.03
CA PHE A 274 -28.40 -1.17 1.58
C PHE A 274 -28.22 -0.75 0.12
N ASP A 275 -29.11 -1.21 -0.77
CA ASP A 275 -29.06 -0.90 -2.20
C ASP A 275 -29.17 0.61 -2.45
N LYS A 276 -30.06 1.31 -1.71
CA LYS A 276 -30.15 2.77 -1.76
C LYS A 276 -28.84 3.46 -1.31
N LYS A 277 -28.17 2.95 -0.26
CA LYS A 277 -26.87 3.49 0.17
C LYS A 277 -25.79 3.22 -0.86
N LYS A 278 -25.77 2.01 -1.44
CA LYS A 278 -24.82 1.61 -2.48
C LYS A 278 -24.93 2.51 -3.72
N LEU A 279 -26.13 2.87 -4.15
CA LEU A 279 -26.35 3.81 -5.26
C LEU A 279 -25.71 5.20 -5.03
N ASN A 280 -25.57 5.62 -3.76
CA ASN A 280 -24.97 6.89 -3.38
C ASN A 280 -23.50 6.74 -2.93
N SER A 281 -22.94 5.54 -3.00
CA SER A 281 -21.56 5.25 -2.66
C SER A 281 -20.68 5.17 -3.91
N LYS A 282 -19.37 5.21 -3.71
CA LYS A 282 -18.38 5.02 -4.77
C LYS A 282 -17.48 3.83 -4.41
N PRO A 283 -16.93 3.11 -5.37
CA PRO A 283 -15.91 2.10 -5.07
C PRO A 283 -14.65 2.78 -4.51
N ILE A 284 -13.96 2.14 -3.56
CA ILE A 284 -12.67 2.63 -3.05
C ILE A 284 -11.60 2.49 -4.14
N PHE A 285 -11.69 1.41 -4.92
CA PHE A 285 -10.88 1.18 -6.10
C PHE A 285 -11.75 0.58 -7.21
N ASP A 286 -11.35 0.84 -8.43
CA ASP A 286 -11.89 0.21 -9.62
C ASP A 286 -10.94 -0.90 -10.08
N THR A 287 -11.48 -2.08 -10.39
CA THR A 287 -10.70 -3.19 -10.94
C THR A 287 -10.68 -3.06 -12.46
N ILE A 288 -9.52 -2.81 -13.02
CA ILE A 288 -9.33 -2.74 -14.46
C ILE A 288 -9.11 -4.16 -14.96
N SER A 289 -9.88 -4.57 -15.98
CA SER A 289 -9.70 -5.88 -16.61
C SER A 289 -8.27 -6.01 -17.14
N ALA A 290 -7.59 -7.07 -16.70
CA ALA A 290 -6.27 -7.47 -17.16
C ALA A 290 -6.35 -8.58 -18.22
N GLU A 291 -7.49 -8.70 -18.93
CA GLU A 291 -7.60 -9.58 -20.07
C GLU A 291 -6.43 -9.30 -21.02
N PRO A 292 -5.72 -10.35 -21.49
CA PRO A 292 -4.49 -10.19 -22.27
C PRO A 292 -4.64 -9.25 -23.45
N GLU A 293 -5.83 -9.29 -24.10
CA GLU A 293 -6.17 -8.47 -25.25
C GLU A 293 -6.31 -6.99 -24.93
N GLN A 294 -6.61 -6.64 -23.69
CA GLN A 294 -6.86 -5.27 -23.25
C GLN A 294 -5.73 -4.70 -22.38
N TYR A 295 -4.82 -5.55 -21.90
CA TYR A 295 -3.79 -5.13 -20.94
C TYR A 295 -2.96 -3.94 -21.41
N PHE A 296 -2.39 -4.04 -22.64
CA PHE A 296 -1.56 -2.96 -23.18
C PHE A 296 -2.37 -1.73 -23.55
N ALA A 297 -3.57 -1.90 -24.10
CA ALA A 297 -4.47 -0.79 -24.41
C ALA A 297 -4.89 -0.05 -23.14
N ASN A 298 -5.27 -0.77 -22.10
CA ASN A 298 -5.62 -0.19 -20.80
C ASN A 298 -4.41 0.53 -20.17
N THR A 299 -3.24 -0.08 -20.19
CA THR A 299 -2.02 0.53 -19.65
C THR A 299 -1.60 1.76 -20.44
N ALA A 300 -1.65 1.71 -21.78
CA ALA A 300 -1.35 2.85 -22.64
C ALA A 300 -2.34 4.01 -22.43
N ALA A 301 -3.63 3.71 -22.24
CA ALA A 301 -4.66 4.72 -21.97
C ALA A 301 -4.49 5.42 -20.61
N LEU A 302 -3.80 4.78 -19.65
CA LEU A 302 -3.52 5.35 -18.33
C LEU A 302 -2.29 6.28 -18.36
N MET A 303 -1.45 6.19 -19.39
CA MET A 303 -0.26 7.01 -19.54
C MET A 303 -0.60 8.38 -20.13
N ASP A 304 -0.41 9.41 -19.32
CA ASP A 304 -0.38 10.78 -19.81
C ASP A 304 1.04 11.10 -20.27
N PHE A 305 1.28 10.96 -21.57
CA PHE A 305 2.61 11.16 -22.17
C PHE A 305 3.03 12.64 -22.26
N ASP A 306 2.09 13.56 -22.06
CA ASP A 306 2.32 15.02 -22.14
C ASP A 306 2.32 15.70 -20.76
N GLY A 307 2.07 14.94 -19.69
CA GLY A 307 1.88 15.45 -18.34
C GLY A 307 3.14 15.57 -17.47
N GLU A 308 2.91 15.64 -16.16
CA GLU A 308 3.96 15.66 -15.12
C GLU A 308 4.67 14.29 -15.03
N ALA A 309 5.82 14.24 -14.34
CA ALA A 309 6.57 13.00 -14.12
C ALA A 309 5.70 11.91 -13.45
N ASN A 310 5.87 10.67 -13.91
CA ASN A 310 5.26 9.50 -13.32
C ASN A 310 6.20 8.91 -12.26
N TYR A 311 5.64 8.47 -11.12
CA TYR A 311 6.41 7.94 -9.99
C TYR A 311 6.07 6.47 -9.78
N ASN A 312 7.08 5.60 -9.80
CA ASN A 312 6.90 4.17 -9.67
C ASN A 312 7.62 3.62 -8.43
N ILE A 313 6.96 2.69 -7.73
CA ILE A 313 7.61 1.81 -6.76
C ILE A 313 7.40 0.37 -7.20
N MET A 314 8.50 -0.39 -7.33
CA MET A 314 8.48 -1.75 -7.86
C MET A 314 9.65 -2.58 -7.32
N TYR A 315 9.48 -3.89 -7.28
CA TYR A 315 10.54 -4.78 -6.83
C TYR A 315 11.71 -4.86 -7.82
N GLN A 316 11.41 -5.07 -9.08
CA GLN A 316 12.35 -5.04 -10.21
C GLN A 316 12.39 -3.64 -10.83
N PRO A 317 13.52 -3.16 -11.37
CA PRO A 317 13.49 -1.93 -12.18
C PRO A 317 12.59 -2.12 -13.41
N CYS A 318 11.84 -1.09 -13.82
CA CYS A 318 11.14 -1.08 -15.10
C CYS A 318 12.17 -1.05 -16.23
N ILE A 319 12.41 -2.20 -16.81
CA ILE A 319 13.39 -2.38 -17.89
C ILE A 319 12.78 -2.33 -19.28
N ILE A 320 11.47 -2.31 -19.39
CA ILE A 320 10.73 -2.38 -20.67
C ILE A 320 11.19 -1.32 -21.66
N PRO A 321 11.41 -0.04 -21.27
CA PRO A 321 11.87 1.00 -22.22
C PRO A 321 13.27 0.76 -22.80
N TYR A 322 14.05 -0.12 -22.18
CA TYR A 322 15.47 -0.36 -22.51
C TYR A 322 15.70 -1.68 -23.25
N ILE A 323 14.63 -2.43 -23.55
CA ILE A 323 14.71 -3.71 -24.26
C ILE A 323 14.93 -3.45 -25.76
N PRO A 324 16.03 -3.93 -26.38
CA PRO A 324 16.24 -3.83 -27.82
C PRO A 324 15.15 -4.56 -28.61
N SER A 325 14.75 -4.01 -29.76
CA SER A 325 13.70 -4.59 -30.62
C SER A 325 14.00 -6.04 -31.03
N ASP A 326 15.26 -6.38 -31.27
CA ASP A 326 15.68 -7.75 -31.60
C ASP A 326 15.42 -8.70 -30.42
N THR A 327 15.61 -8.22 -29.20
CA THR A 327 15.30 -9.00 -27.99
C THR A 327 13.79 -9.18 -27.79
N VAL A 328 13.00 -8.13 -28.04
CA VAL A 328 11.52 -8.24 -28.04
C VAL A 328 11.08 -9.33 -29.02
N ASN A 329 11.52 -9.24 -30.27
CA ASN A 329 11.17 -10.20 -31.33
C ASN A 329 11.61 -11.64 -31.00
N ALA A 330 12.75 -11.80 -30.30
CA ALA A 330 13.26 -13.11 -29.90
C ALA A 330 12.47 -13.73 -28.73
N CYS A 331 11.92 -12.90 -27.83
CA CYS A 331 11.29 -13.34 -26.59
C CYS A 331 9.77 -13.44 -26.67
N ILE A 332 9.13 -12.62 -27.53
CA ILE A 332 7.68 -12.53 -27.61
C ILE A 332 7.06 -13.83 -28.18
N ASN A 333 5.92 -14.24 -27.65
CA ASN A 333 5.20 -15.42 -28.07
C ASN A 333 4.17 -15.10 -29.17
N THR A 334 4.60 -15.15 -30.41
CA THR A 334 3.76 -14.89 -31.59
C THR A 334 2.69 -15.94 -31.87
N ASP A 335 2.76 -17.11 -31.20
CA ASP A 335 1.79 -18.20 -31.42
C ASP A 335 0.48 -17.99 -30.64
N VAL A 336 0.54 -17.16 -29.58
CA VAL A 336 -0.61 -16.87 -28.70
C VAL A 336 -1.12 -15.45 -28.87
N LEU A 337 -0.28 -14.55 -29.39
CA LEU A 337 -0.64 -13.13 -29.54
C LEU A 337 -1.25 -12.88 -30.93
N THR A 338 -2.42 -12.24 -30.94
CA THR A 338 -3.04 -11.82 -32.20
C THR A 338 -2.25 -10.67 -32.85
N SER A 339 -2.47 -10.43 -34.13
CA SER A 339 -1.85 -9.29 -34.82
C SER A 339 -2.23 -7.95 -34.22
N GLU A 340 -3.43 -7.85 -33.64
CA GLU A 340 -3.92 -6.66 -32.93
C GLU A 340 -3.15 -6.45 -31.63
N MET A 341 -2.96 -7.49 -30.81
CA MET A 341 -2.15 -7.45 -29.58
C MET A 341 -0.70 -7.06 -29.89
N LEU A 342 -0.11 -7.63 -30.93
CA LEU A 342 1.25 -7.27 -31.37
C LEU A 342 1.36 -5.79 -31.77
N SER A 343 0.33 -5.25 -32.44
CA SER A 343 0.26 -3.83 -32.76
C SER A 343 0.20 -2.95 -31.50
N GLN A 344 -0.63 -3.32 -30.54
CA GLN A 344 -0.75 -2.61 -29.25
C GLN A 344 0.55 -2.66 -28.44
N ILE A 345 1.22 -3.81 -28.42
CA ILE A 345 2.54 -3.97 -27.76
C ILE A 345 3.56 -3.04 -28.42
N ASN A 346 3.63 -3.03 -29.74
CA ASN A 346 4.58 -2.19 -30.47
C ASN A 346 4.29 -0.70 -30.26
N GLU A 347 3.03 -0.29 -30.26
CA GLU A 347 2.61 1.07 -29.93
C GLU A 347 2.98 1.46 -28.50
N TYR A 348 2.73 0.59 -27.54
CA TYR A 348 3.11 0.78 -26.14
C TYR A 348 4.64 0.96 -25.98
N LEU A 349 5.43 0.08 -26.58
CA LEU A 349 6.90 0.14 -26.55
C LEU A 349 7.43 1.41 -27.25
N TYR A 350 6.82 1.78 -28.37
CA TYR A 350 7.16 3.01 -29.07
C TYR A 350 6.89 4.25 -28.22
N ASN A 351 5.70 4.32 -27.61
CA ASN A 351 5.32 5.42 -26.74
C ASN A 351 6.25 5.51 -25.52
N LEU A 352 6.61 4.39 -24.89
CA LEU A 352 7.58 4.37 -23.80
C LEU A 352 8.97 4.86 -24.23
N SER A 353 9.43 4.49 -25.42
CA SER A 353 10.76 4.88 -25.92
C SER A 353 10.84 6.35 -26.33
N THR A 354 9.71 6.93 -26.72
CA THR A 354 9.60 8.32 -27.22
C THR A 354 9.10 9.29 -26.14
N CYS A 355 8.53 8.78 -25.06
CA CYS A 355 8.03 9.59 -23.97
C CYS A 355 9.15 10.41 -23.33
N ARG A 356 8.97 11.74 -23.32
CA ARG A 356 9.90 12.67 -22.66
C ARG A 356 9.67 12.79 -21.17
N ASN A 357 8.56 12.24 -20.66
CA ASN A 357 8.25 12.27 -19.26
C ASN A 357 9.12 11.23 -18.55
N THR A 358 9.96 11.73 -17.68
CA THR A 358 10.89 10.94 -16.90
C THR A 358 10.09 10.09 -15.91
N PHE A 359 10.09 8.77 -16.10
CA PHE A 359 9.66 7.87 -15.04
C PHE A 359 10.68 7.94 -13.92
N GLN A 360 10.22 8.39 -12.76
CA GLN A 360 11.02 8.35 -11.54
C GLN A 360 10.67 7.07 -10.79
N MET A 361 11.62 6.17 -10.68
CA MET A 361 11.36 4.85 -10.12
C MET A 361 12.19 4.57 -8.86
N VAL A 362 11.56 3.83 -7.94
CA VAL A 362 12.24 3.21 -6.80
C VAL A 362 12.12 1.70 -6.93
N PHE A 363 13.26 1.00 -6.90
CA PHE A 363 13.31 -0.45 -7.04
C PHE A 363 14.31 -1.08 -6.04
N THR A 364 14.44 -2.41 -6.04
CA THR A 364 15.33 -3.12 -5.12
C THR A 364 16.56 -3.69 -5.83
N GLU A 365 17.71 -3.72 -5.12
CA GLU A 365 18.90 -4.41 -5.61
C GLU A 365 18.64 -5.90 -5.84
N GLU A 366 17.85 -6.54 -4.94
CA GLU A 366 17.48 -7.95 -5.07
C GLU A 366 16.66 -8.21 -6.34
N GLY A 367 15.72 -7.31 -6.70
CA GLY A 367 14.92 -7.41 -7.93
C GLY A 367 15.78 -7.28 -9.20
N LEU A 368 16.77 -6.40 -9.18
CA LEU A 368 17.76 -6.27 -10.26
C LEU A 368 18.59 -7.55 -10.41
N ASP A 369 19.15 -8.08 -9.30
CA ASP A 369 19.93 -9.30 -9.32
C ASP A 369 19.09 -10.51 -9.78
N MET A 370 17.82 -10.58 -9.36
CA MET A 370 16.87 -11.61 -9.82
C MET A 370 16.69 -11.54 -11.34
N PHE A 371 16.46 -10.36 -11.91
CA PHE A 371 16.36 -10.22 -13.37
C PHE A 371 17.63 -10.68 -14.07
N LEU A 372 18.80 -10.22 -13.64
CA LEU A 372 20.09 -10.61 -14.24
C LEU A 372 20.37 -12.10 -14.13
N ARG A 373 19.90 -12.78 -13.09
CA ARG A 373 20.04 -14.24 -12.93
C ARG A 373 19.06 -15.02 -13.80
N THR A 374 17.79 -14.61 -13.84
CA THR A 374 16.69 -15.44 -14.37
C THR A 374 16.17 -14.96 -15.73
N GLY A 375 16.27 -13.66 -16.02
CA GLY A 375 15.60 -13.01 -17.15
C GLY A 375 14.10 -12.88 -17.00
N LYS A 376 13.51 -13.25 -15.84
CA LYS A 376 12.09 -13.08 -15.59
C LYS A 376 11.77 -11.59 -15.47
N ILE A 377 10.85 -11.10 -16.30
CA ILE A 377 10.33 -9.74 -16.25
C ILE A 377 8.98 -9.79 -15.54
N VAL A 378 8.92 -9.23 -14.32
CA VAL A 378 7.72 -9.36 -13.45
C VAL A 378 6.50 -8.70 -14.07
N GLU A 379 6.68 -7.58 -14.77
CA GLU A 379 5.60 -6.80 -15.37
C GLU A 379 4.98 -7.45 -16.63
N ILE A 380 5.59 -8.49 -17.18
CA ILE A 380 5.11 -9.14 -18.41
C ILE A 380 4.49 -10.50 -18.07
N PRO A 381 3.21 -10.74 -18.42
CA PRO A 381 2.57 -12.04 -18.25
C PRO A 381 3.36 -13.16 -18.93
N HIS A 382 3.48 -14.30 -18.25
CA HIS A 382 4.28 -15.42 -18.76
C HIS A 382 3.85 -15.94 -20.11
N PHE A 383 2.53 -15.96 -20.41
CA PHE A 383 2.02 -16.43 -21.69
C PHE A 383 2.44 -15.56 -22.88
N MET A 384 2.78 -14.28 -22.64
CA MET A 384 3.26 -13.37 -23.68
C MET A 384 4.69 -13.62 -24.10
N LEU A 385 5.45 -14.40 -23.32
CA LEU A 385 6.85 -14.69 -23.59
C LEU A 385 7.03 -16.15 -24.00
N ARG A 386 7.65 -16.40 -25.14
CA ARG A 386 8.12 -17.71 -25.57
C ARG A 386 9.36 -18.14 -24.78
N ALA A 387 10.22 -17.19 -24.45
CA ALA A 387 11.42 -17.41 -23.68
C ALA A 387 11.84 -16.14 -22.94
N ASN A 388 12.49 -16.32 -21.79
CA ASN A 388 13.14 -15.19 -21.13
C ASN A 388 14.37 -14.72 -21.91
N PRO A 389 14.76 -13.44 -21.83
CA PRO A 389 15.99 -12.94 -22.41
C PRO A 389 17.21 -13.77 -22.02
N THR A 390 18.05 -14.09 -22.96
CA THR A 390 19.34 -14.77 -22.73
C THR A 390 20.25 -13.93 -21.84
N LYS A 391 21.26 -14.55 -21.27
CA LYS A 391 22.21 -13.85 -20.40
C LYS A 391 22.87 -12.64 -21.08
N LYS A 392 23.19 -12.75 -22.37
CA LYS A 392 23.75 -11.64 -23.17
C LYS A 392 22.74 -10.50 -23.31
N GLN A 393 21.49 -10.83 -23.67
CA GLN A 393 20.42 -9.85 -23.83
C GLN A 393 20.09 -9.13 -22.52
N ARG A 394 20.09 -9.85 -21.38
CA ARG A 394 19.90 -9.21 -20.06
C ARG A 394 20.96 -8.17 -19.75
N LEU A 395 22.22 -8.48 -20.05
CA LEU A 395 23.32 -7.54 -19.87
C LEU A 395 23.19 -6.32 -20.79
N GLU A 396 22.76 -6.52 -22.04
CA GLU A 396 22.50 -5.43 -22.99
C GLU A 396 21.36 -4.51 -22.51
N ILE A 397 20.26 -5.08 -22.03
CA ILE A 397 19.14 -4.32 -21.44
C ILE A 397 19.62 -3.45 -20.27
N ILE A 398 20.37 -4.03 -19.34
CA ILE A 398 20.87 -3.27 -18.18
C ILE A 398 21.92 -2.24 -18.59
N ALA A 399 22.75 -2.51 -19.60
CA ALA A 399 23.68 -1.51 -20.13
C ALA A 399 22.94 -0.30 -20.72
N ASN A 400 21.83 -0.52 -21.45
CA ASN A 400 20.97 0.54 -21.96
C ASN A 400 20.31 1.36 -20.81
N PHE A 401 19.90 0.68 -19.76
CA PHE A 401 19.33 1.35 -18.58
C PHE A 401 20.39 2.21 -17.85
N ILE A 402 21.62 1.69 -17.66
CA ILE A 402 22.75 2.45 -17.11
C ILE A 402 23.01 3.70 -17.94
N ALA A 403 23.11 3.56 -19.26
CA ALA A 403 23.32 4.69 -20.17
C ALA A 403 22.20 5.73 -20.08
N ALA A 404 20.95 5.29 -19.92
CA ALA A 404 19.81 6.19 -19.74
C ALA A 404 19.85 6.95 -18.39
N MET A 405 20.39 6.34 -17.34
CA MET A 405 20.61 7.03 -16.06
C MET A 405 21.77 8.02 -16.15
N GLU A 406 22.87 7.67 -16.84
CA GLU A 406 24.04 8.53 -17.01
C GLU A 406 23.75 9.78 -17.83
N ASP A 407 22.88 9.68 -18.84
CA ASP A 407 22.48 10.82 -19.69
C ASP A 407 21.21 11.55 -19.20
N GLY A 408 20.67 11.15 -18.03
CA GLY A 408 19.52 11.81 -17.39
C GLY A 408 18.15 11.50 -18.01
N ARG A 409 18.05 10.52 -18.93
CA ARG A 409 16.76 10.06 -19.47
C ARG A 409 15.99 9.19 -18.48
N ALA A 410 16.69 8.55 -17.54
CA ALA A 410 16.10 7.77 -16.46
C ALA A 410 16.47 8.36 -15.10
N VAL A 411 15.51 8.49 -14.22
CA VAL A 411 15.71 8.80 -12.79
C VAL A 411 15.32 7.57 -11.98
N ALA A 412 16.27 6.97 -11.27
CA ALA A 412 16.05 5.73 -10.59
C ALA A 412 16.83 5.66 -9.26
N HIS A 413 16.15 5.17 -8.24
CA HIS A 413 16.67 5.04 -6.89
C HIS A 413 16.54 3.59 -6.42
N ILE A 414 17.55 3.10 -5.69
CA ILE A 414 17.50 1.78 -5.07
C ILE A 414 17.03 1.94 -3.62
N ALA A 415 16.01 1.18 -3.24
CA ALA A 415 15.52 1.14 -1.87
C ALA A 415 16.57 0.57 -0.92
N LYS A 416 16.73 1.17 0.25
CA LYS A 416 17.61 0.64 1.31
C LYS A 416 16.92 -0.53 2.01
N PRO A 417 17.44 -1.76 1.92
CA PRO A 417 16.72 -2.98 2.26
C PRO A 417 16.25 -3.06 3.72
N ASN A 418 16.97 -2.41 4.64
CA ASN A 418 16.64 -2.39 6.06
C ASN A 418 15.66 -1.26 6.47
N LEU A 419 15.33 -0.35 5.55
CA LEU A 419 14.51 0.83 5.83
C LEU A 419 13.18 0.81 5.09
N PHE A 420 13.13 0.19 3.91
CA PHE A 420 11.92 0.12 3.11
C PHE A 420 11.84 -1.20 2.33
N THR A 421 10.76 -1.94 2.56
CA THR A 421 10.48 -3.21 1.89
C THR A 421 9.51 -2.99 0.75
N ILE A 422 9.91 -3.38 -0.46
CA ILE A 422 9.04 -3.38 -1.65
C ILE A 422 8.64 -4.82 -1.95
N PRO A 423 7.35 -5.16 -1.95
CA PRO A 423 6.87 -6.51 -2.23
C PRO A 423 7.14 -6.94 -3.67
N LYS A 424 7.50 -8.20 -3.86
CA LYS A 424 7.84 -8.76 -5.19
C LYS A 424 6.76 -8.63 -6.25
N PRO A 425 5.47 -8.90 -5.94
CA PRO A 425 4.46 -8.97 -6.98
C PRO A 425 3.72 -7.67 -7.22
N ILE A 426 4.23 -6.54 -6.72
CA ILE A 426 3.49 -5.27 -6.76
C ILE A 426 4.27 -4.21 -7.48
N VAL A 427 3.57 -3.49 -8.35
CA VAL A 427 3.99 -2.23 -8.95
C VAL A 427 2.96 -1.18 -8.59
N ILE A 428 3.39 -0.07 -8.01
CA ILE A 428 2.53 1.08 -7.71
C ILE A 428 3.01 2.25 -8.53
N THR A 429 2.11 2.80 -9.34
CA THR A 429 2.42 3.92 -10.22
C THR A 429 1.45 5.07 -9.97
N ALA A 430 2.00 6.25 -9.72
CA ALA A 430 1.26 7.50 -9.82
C ALA A 430 1.51 8.13 -11.19
N TYR A 431 0.52 8.06 -12.08
CA TYR A 431 0.61 8.60 -13.45
C TYR A 431 0.37 10.11 -13.50
N SER A 432 -0.40 10.62 -12.56
CA SER A 432 -0.67 12.05 -12.40
C SER A 432 -1.16 12.28 -10.99
N LYS A 433 -1.39 13.55 -10.61
CA LYS A 433 -1.98 13.89 -9.29
C LYS A 433 -3.38 13.33 -9.06
N GLN A 434 -3.97 12.69 -10.07
CA GLN A 434 -5.35 12.19 -10.01
C GLN A 434 -5.48 10.68 -10.16
N GLN A 435 -4.38 9.96 -10.45
CA GLN A 435 -4.43 8.52 -10.69
C GLN A 435 -3.29 7.78 -10.01
N VAL A 436 -3.64 6.80 -9.20
CA VAL A 436 -2.72 5.83 -8.62
C VAL A 436 -3.20 4.43 -8.99
N ILE A 437 -2.32 3.68 -9.64
CA ILE A 437 -2.58 2.32 -10.09
C ILE A 437 -1.70 1.36 -9.33
N ILE A 438 -2.29 0.27 -8.87
CA ILE A 438 -1.59 -0.83 -8.22
C ILE A 438 -1.73 -2.06 -9.10
N HIS A 439 -0.61 -2.57 -9.62
CA HIS A 439 -0.56 -3.84 -10.32
C HIS A 439 -0.10 -4.92 -9.36
N HIS A 440 -0.81 -6.01 -9.31
CA HIS A 440 -0.44 -7.22 -8.59
C HIS A 440 -0.27 -8.38 -9.57
N PHE A 441 0.89 -9.00 -9.55
CA PHE A 441 1.25 -10.14 -10.40
C PHE A 441 1.29 -11.38 -9.52
N ASP A 442 0.35 -12.29 -9.68
CA ASP A 442 0.33 -13.52 -8.91
C ASP A 442 1.32 -14.57 -9.45
N GLU A 443 1.51 -15.66 -8.69
CA GLU A 443 2.43 -16.73 -9.09
C GLU A 443 1.93 -17.53 -10.32
N SER A 444 0.63 -17.49 -10.60
CA SER A 444 0.02 -18.13 -11.79
C SER A 444 0.29 -17.34 -13.07
N GLY A 445 0.76 -16.09 -12.94
CA GLY A 445 0.95 -15.14 -14.05
C GLY A 445 -0.28 -14.31 -14.36
N SER A 446 -1.31 -14.36 -13.52
CA SER A 446 -2.46 -13.45 -13.61
C SER A 446 -2.08 -12.07 -13.11
N ILE A 447 -2.70 -11.05 -13.71
CA ILE A 447 -2.48 -9.64 -13.35
C ILE A 447 -3.79 -9.09 -12.83
N HIS A 448 -3.72 -8.46 -11.68
CA HIS A 448 -4.83 -7.70 -11.10
C HIS A 448 -4.45 -6.23 -11.07
N ILE A 449 -5.27 -5.38 -11.67
CA ILE A 449 -5.02 -3.95 -11.76
C ILE A 449 -6.09 -3.22 -10.96
N PHE A 450 -5.66 -2.44 -9.98
CA PHE A 450 -6.52 -1.65 -9.12
C PHE A 450 -6.22 -0.17 -9.31
N ARG A 451 -7.22 0.61 -9.68
CA ARG A 451 -7.15 2.07 -9.71
C ARG A 451 -7.79 2.63 -8.45
N LEU A 452 -7.05 3.41 -7.68
CA LEU A 452 -7.60 4.08 -6.50
C LEU A 452 -8.55 5.20 -6.94
N GLU A 453 -9.75 5.22 -6.36
CA GLU A 453 -10.80 6.19 -6.71
C GLU A 453 -11.04 7.24 -5.61
N GLU A 454 -10.65 6.95 -4.37
CA GLU A 454 -10.84 7.89 -3.26
C GLU A 454 -9.70 8.92 -3.25
N ILE A 455 -10.06 10.21 -3.38
CA ILE A 455 -9.12 11.31 -3.64
C ILE A 455 -8.09 11.52 -2.52
N SER A 456 -8.45 11.28 -1.25
CA SER A 456 -7.48 11.45 -0.16
C SER A 456 -6.41 10.36 -0.19
N LEU A 457 -6.77 9.12 -0.58
CA LEU A 457 -5.83 8.03 -0.79
C LEU A 457 -4.93 8.33 -1.99
N VAL A 458 -5.51 8.74 -3.12
CA VAL A 458 -4.75 9.11 -4.33
C VAL A 458 -3.71 10.19 -4.00
N ASN A 459 -4.11 11.27 -3.33
CA ASN A 459 -3.22 12.35 -2.95
C ASN A 459 -2.12 11.91 -1.98
N ALA A 460 -2.45 11.01 -1.03
CA ALA A 460 -1.48 10.50 -0.06
C ALA A 460 -0.42 9.61 -0.72
N PHE A 461 -0.84 8.70 -1.60
CA PHE A 461 0.09 7.86 -2.37
C PHE A 461 0.96 8.68 -3.30
N HIS A 462 0.38 9.63 -4.03
CA HIS A 462 1.13 10.53 -4.91
C HIS A 462 2.18 11.34 -4.14
N ASP A 463 1.80 11.95 -3.01
CA ASP A 463 2.74 12.68 -2.14
C ASP A 463 3.88 11.78 -1.65
N PHE A 464 3.58 10.52 -1.28
CA PHE A 464 4.59 9.57 -0.83
C PHE A 464 5.54 9.16 -1.96
N LEU A 465 5.00 8.80 -3.14
CA LEU A 465 5.81 8.36 -4.27
C LEU A 465 6.73 9.47 -4.79
N MET A 466 6.28 10.71 -4.75
CA MET A 466 7.10 11.88 -5.06
C MET A 466 8.18 12.12 -3.98
N TRP A 467 7.80 12.07 -2.71
CA TRP A 467 8.70 12.35 -1.59
C TRP A 467 9.80 11.29 -1.42
N ILE A 468 9.50 10.01 -1.71
CA ILE A 468 10.44 8.92 -1.47
C ILE A 468 11.72 9.05 -2.31
N GLN A 469 11.65 9.72 -3.46
CA GLN A 469 12.79 9.94 -4.35
C GLN A 469 13.94 10.71 -3.67
N ASP A 470 13.59 11.61 -2.72
CA ASP A 470 14.54 12.50 -2.05
C ASP A 470 14.71 12.17 -0.56
N CYS A 471 14.31 11.00 -0.10
CA CYS A 471 14.36 10.68 1.32
C CYS A 471 15.40 9.61 1.68
N ASP A 472 15.64 9.43 2.97
CA ASP A 472 16.65 8.48 3.48
C ASP A 472 16.28 7.00 3.30
N LEU A 473 15.07 6.68 2.82
CA LEU A 473 14.62 5.30 2.55
C LEU A 473 15.29 4.72 1.30
N VAL A 474 15.83 5.57 0.46
CA VAL A 474 16.49 5.21 -0.80
C VAL A 474 17.92 5.69 -0.85
N TYR A 475 18.73 5.12 -1.72
CA TYR A 475 20.04 5.65 -2.08
C TYR A 475 19.86 6.85 -3.03
N THR A 476 20.80 7.78 -3.04
CA THR A 476 20.80 8.87 -4.04
C THR A 476 20.90 8.31 -5.46
N GLN A 477 20.64 9.12 -6.46
CA GLN A 477 20.74 8.68 -7.86
C GLN A 477 22.17 8.24 -8.19
N GLU A 478 23.19 8.95 -7.70
CA GLU A 478 24.60 8.62 -7.90
C GLU A 478 24.96 7.30 -7.20
N GLU A 479 24.57 7.13 -5.94
CA GLU A 479 24.77 5.87 -5.20
C GLU A 479 24.05 4.71 -5.87
N SER A 480 22.83 4.92 -6.33
CA SER A 480 22.01 3.91 -7.02
C SER A 480 22.65 3.49 -8.35
N LEU A 481 23.19 4.44 -9.11
CA LEU A 481 23.94 4.16 -10.34
C LEU A 481 25.20 3.35 -10.06
N GLU A 482 25.95 3.70 -9.01
CA GLU A 482 27.14 2.93 -8.61
C GLU A 482 26.80 1.49 -8.22
N ILE A 483 25.75 1.28 -7.43
CA ILE A 483 25.25 -0.05 -7.05
C ILE A 483 24.85 -0.83 -8.30
N LEU A 484 24.07 -0.22 -9.20
CA LEU A 484 23.62 -0.82 -10.46
C LEU A 484 24.81 -1.27 -11.34
N GLN A 485 25.83 -0.41 -11.49
CA GLN A 485 27.05 -0.72 -12.22
C GLN A 485 27.85 -1.87 -11.57
N ASN A 486 27.90 -1.94 -10.24
CA ASN A 486 28.58 -3.00 -9.51
C ASN A 486 27.89 -4.36 -9.69
N VAL A 487 26.56 -4.39 -9.58
CA VAL A 487 25.75 -5.60 -9.85
C VAL A 487 25.91 -6.05 -11.30
N TYR A 488 25.87 -5.12 -12.26
CA TYR A 488 26.12 -5.39 -13.68
C TYR A 488 27.50 -6.02 -13.91
N LYS A 489 28.57 -5.42 -13.40
CA LYS A 489 29.95 -5.92 -13.54
C LYS A 489 30.12 -7.33 -12.98
N LYS A 490 29.48 -7.64 -11.85
CA LYS A 490 29.49 -8.98 -11.24
C LYS A 490 28.92 -10.03 -12.21
N HIS A 491 27.79 -9.72 -12.85
CA HIS A 491 27.16 -10.63 -13.81
C HIS A 491 27.91 -10.70 -15.15
N PHE A 492 28.48 -9.58 -15.62
CA PHE A 492 29.28 -9.49 -16.84
C PHE A 492 30.53 -10.40 -16.76
N ASN A 493 31.29 -10.32 -15.68
CA ASN A 493 32.50 -11.14 -15.46
C ASN A 493 32.18 -12.64 -15.41
N ASN A 494 30.97 -13.04 -15.02
CA ASN A 494 30.51 -14.43 -15.00
C ASN A 494 30.04 -14.95 -16.39
N VAL A 495 30.00 -14.10 -17.40
CA VAL A 495 29.63 -14.48 -18.79
C VAL A 495 30.86 -14.71 -19.65
N TYR A 496 31.92 -13.95 -19.41
CA TYR A 496 33.10 -13.87 -20.25
C TYR A 496 34.32 -14.51 -19.59
N ARG A 497 34.15 -15.18 -18.45
CA ARG A 497 35.07 -16.16 -17.88
C ARG A 497 34.63 -17.58 -18.21
#